data_224ff65103c40ec0da57a382cc78d51d
#
_entry.id   224ff65103c40ec0da57a382cc78d51d
#
_cell.length_a   1.000
_cell.length_b   1.000
_cell.length_c   1.000
_cell.angle_alpha   90.00
_cell.angle_beta   90.00
_cell.angle_gamma   90.00
#
_symmetry.space_group_name_H-M   'P 1'
#
loop_
_entity.id
_entity.type
_entity.pdbx_description
1 polymer ?
#
loop_
_entity_poly.entity_id
_entity_poly.type
_entity_poly.pdbx_seq_one_letter_code
_entity_poly.pdbx_strand_id
1 'polypeptide(L)'
;MKTHLYLLTILFISVPSVFAQKIEKETVPGQEPTLVERLTGGKKVIESAEMNFQLFTSANANFIGSDFDGMNFKLNRVRLEIKGNVWKNLSYHYRQSFNKYSDPYSLDNLSSSLELAYVNLKVHDKFGFTIGKQFVNFGGYEYFVNSIKVREFSEFNNLLTCYQAGISGNWQINPDHELCFQIVNNRSGQDNEIYPTGLPDNTREAKVPFMYTVNWNSYYFDRILQLRYAASVGQQTQKRYSYYFTCGNTIEKGPLLTYLDIMYTRQGLDQHGVISRLPETAQTACNTEYLSVIADVDYRIHPRWNLYVKGAYETGKVYKANGPFAKGMYRRSWNAQSSLEFFPIKNSDLFIFLLYLNSATL
;
A
#
# COMPACT_ATOMS: atom_id res chain seq x y z
N MET A 1 -9.54 -21.96 -15.69
CA MET A 1 -8.68 -20.86 -16.13
C MET A 1 -9.61 -19.68 -16.45
N LYS A 2 -9.60 -18.64 -15.63
CA LYS A 2 -10.41 -17.44 -15.89
C LYS A 2 -9.52 -16.45 -16.63
N THR A 3 -9.85 -16.17 -17.88
CA THR A 3 -9.18 -15.13 -18.66
C THR A 3 -10.06 -13.88 -18.62
N HIS A 4 -9.55 -12.81 -18.07
CA HIS A 4 -10.25 -11.54 -18.04
C HIS A 4 -9.59 -10.62 -19.07
N LEU A 5 -10.30 -10.31 -20.14
CA LEU A 5 -9.90 -9.27 -21.09
C LEU A 5 -10.53 -7.96 -20.62
N TYR A 6 -9.74 -7.07 -20.06
CA TYR A 6 -10.20 -5.73 -19.70
C TYR A 6 -9.96 -4.79 -20.89
N LEU A 7 -11.01 -4.42 -21.60
CA LEU A 7 -10.96 -3.30 -22.53
C LEU A 7 -11.16 -2.03 -21.69
N LEU A 8 -10.06 -1.36 -21.39
CA LEU A 8 -10.05 -0.30 -20.41
C LEU A 8 -9.79 1.04 -21.10
N THR A 9 -10.81 1.86 -21.22
CA THR A 9 -10.63 3.28 -21.54
C THR A 9 -10.60 4.04 -20.20
N ILE A 10 -9.42 4.50 -19.79
CA ILE A 10 -9.27 5.24 -18.53
C ILE A 10 -8.94 6.68 -18.86
N LEU A 11 -9.77 7.56 -18.33
CA LEU A 11 -9.48 8.98 -18.29
C LEU A 11 -8.83 9.29 -16.94
N PHE A 12 -7.52 9.49 -16.92
CA PHE A 12 -6.80 9.98 -15.76
C PHE A 12 -6.81 11.52 -15.83
N ILE A 13 -7.45 12.15 -14.88
CA ILE A 13 -7.29 13.59 -14.66
C ILE A 13 -6.45 13.73 -13.38
N SER A 14 -5.13 13.83 -13.52
CA SER A 14 -4.34 14.42 -12.45
C SER A 14 -4.47 15.93 -12.58
N VAL A 15 -5.08 16.56 -11.62
CA VAL A 15 -5.01 18.02 -11.52
C VAL A 15 -3.56 18.34 -11.15
N PRO A 16 -2.83 19.12 -11.97
CA PRO A 16 -1.48 19.52 -11.62
C PRO A 16 -1.51 20.19 -10.26
N SER A 17 -0.48 19.93 -9.46
CA SER A 17 -0.28 20.52 -8.14
C SER A 17 -0.62 22.02 -8.21
N VAL A 18 -1.74 22.40 -7.63
CA VAL A 18 -2.02 23.82 -7.45
C VAL A 18 -1.04 24.26 -6.38
N PHE A 19 0.05 24.87 -6.80
CA PHE A 19 0.91 25.58 -5.87
C PHE A 19 -0.01 26.51 -5.09
N ALA A 20 -0.04 26.35 -3.76
CA ALA A 20 -0.76 27.27 -2.92
C ALA A 20 -0.26 28.68 -3.29
N GLN A 21 -1.10 29.41 -4.00
CA GLN A 21 -0.81 30.82 -4.24
C GLN A 21 -0.52 31.42 -2.89
N LYS A 22 0.55 32.20 -2.81
CA LYS A 22 0.86 33.04 -1.67
C LYS A 22 -0.36 33.94 -1.47
N ILE A 23 -1.28 33.48 -0.64
CA ILE A 23 -2.40 34.33 -0.21
C ILE A 23 -1.77 35.35 0.70
N GLU A 24 -1.41 36.48 0.14
CA GLU A 24 -1.20 37.67 0.93
C GLU A 24 -2.56 38.01 1.54
N LYS A 25 -2.70 37.73 2.84
CA LYS A 25 -3.88 38.11 3.58
C LYS A 25 -3.94 39.65 3.54
N GLU A 26 -4.87 40.19 2.76
CA GLU A 26 -5.37 41.53 3.06
C GLU A 26 -5.99 41.42 4.46
N THR A 27 -5.35 42.08 5.42
CA THR A 27 -5.90 42.22 6.78
C THR A 27 -7.12 43.10 6.68
N VAL A 28 -8.30 42.50 6.78
CA VAL A 28 -9.55 43.26 6.89
C VAL A 28 -9.53 43.94 8.26
N PRO A 29 -9.55 45.27 8.35
CA PRO A 29 -9.54 45.96 9.63
C PRO A 29 -10.78 45.58 10.44
N GLY A 30 -10.58 45.11 11.68
CA GLY A 30 -11.65 44.76 12.63
C GLY A 30 -11.95 43.26 12.79
N GLN A 31 -11.24 42.35 12.12
CA GLN A 31 -11.41 40.92 12.33
C GLN A 31 -10.57 40.43 13.50
N GLU A 32 -11.20 39.84 14.52
CA GLU A 32 -10.46 39.24 15.62
C GLU A 32 -9.56 38.10 15.11
N PRO A 33 -8.32 37.98 15.61
CA PRO A 33 -7.42 36.93 15.21
C PRO A 33 -8.01 35.55 15.56
N THR A 34 -7.88 34.61 14.65
CA THR A 34 -8.31 33.21 14.87
C THR A 34 -7.58 32.59 16.07
N LEU A 35 -8.12 31.52 16.66
CA LEU A 35 -7.47 30.80 17.74
C LEU A 35 -6.04 30.37 17.36
N VAL A 36 -5.83 29.96 16.13
CA VAL A 36 -4.52 29.59 15.60
C VAL A 36 -3.58 30.78 15.56
N GLU A 37 -4.02 31.95 15.11
CA GLU A 37 -3.23 33.17 15.08
C GLU A 37 -2.86 33.64 16.49
N ARG A 38 -3.77 33.47 17.47
CA ARG A 38 -3.48 33.76 18.89
C ARG A 38 -2.42 32.82 19.47
N LEU A 39 -2.53 31.51 19.19
CA LEU A 39 -1.58 30.49 19.69
C LEU A 39 -0.19 30.60 19.04
N THR A 40 -0.12 31.05 17.81
CA THR A 40 1.14 31.18 17.04
C THR A 40 1.72 32.58 17.03
N GLY A 41 1.08 33.54 17.72
CA GLY A 41 1.48 34.96 17.70
C GLY A 41 1.39 35.60 16.32
N GLY A 42 0.44 35.16 15.49
CA GLY A 42 0.23 35.66 14.12
C GLY A 42 1.23 35.09 13.10
N LYS A 43 2.09 34.16 13.48
CA LYS A 43 3.03 33.53 12.55
C LYS A 43 2.30 32.56 11.62
N LYS A 44 2.72 32.47 10.38
CA LYS A 44 2.22 31.52 9.40
C LYS A 44 2.48 30.10 9.91
N VAL A 45 1.42 29.33 10.18
CA VAL A 45 1.51 27.97 10.74
C VAL A 45 1.91 26.94 9.69
N ILE A 46 1.54 27.16 8.42
CA ILE A 46 1.82 26.28 7.31
C ILE A 46 2.75 27.00 6.34
N GLU A 47 3.97 26.47 6.18
CA GLU A 47 4.94 27.02 5.22
C GLU A 47 4.60 26.64 3.78
N SER A 48 4.13 25.38 3.59
CA SER A 48 3.76 24.85 2.28
C SER A 48 2.61 23.84 2.37
N ALA A 49 1.78 23.79 1.34
CA ALA A 49 0.78 22.75 1.14
C ALA A 49 0.74 22.37 -0.35
N GLU A 50 0.82 21.10 -0.63
CA GLU A 50 0.61 20.51 -1.94
C GLU A 50 -0.64 19.65 -1.88
N MET A 51 -1.57 19.84 -2.82
CA MET A 51 -2.81 19.08 -2.93
C MET A 51 -2.79 18.28 -4.23
N ASN A 52 -3.10 17.00 -4.14
CA ASN A 52 -3.21 16.09 -5.27
C ASN A 52 -4.55 15.38 -5.23
N PHE A 53 -5.29 15.41 -6.33
CA PHE A 53 -6.53 14.67 -6.51
C PHE A 53 -6.32 13.60 -7.55
N GLN A 54 -6.65 12.35 -7.21
CA GLN A 54 -6.49 11.20 -8.08
C GLN A 54 -7.86 10.62 -8.42
N LEU A 55 -8.12 10.46 -9.71
CA LEU A 55 -9.29 9.78 -10.25
C LEU A 55 -8.85 8.66 -11.16
N PHE A 56 -9.36 7.44 -10.90
CA PHE A 56 -9.12 6.27 -11.72
C PHE A 56 -10.45 5.59 -12.02
N THR A 57 -10.86 5.57 -13.28
CA THR A 57 -12.08 4.93 -13.76
C THR A 57 -11.78 3.90 -14.85
N SER A 58 -12.62 2.89 -14.99
CA SER A 58 -12.47 1.85 -15.99
C SER A 58 -13.80 1.41 -16.58
N ALA A 59 -13.75 0.95 -17.84
CA ALA A 59 -14.76 0.11 -18.45
C ALA A 59 -14.18 -1.31 -18.57
N ASN A 60 -14.80 -2.28 -17.93
CA ASN A 60 -14.30 -3.65 -17.88
C ASN A 60 -15.22 -4.56 -18.68
N ALA A 61 -14.64 -5.40 -19.53
CA ALA A 61 -15.32 -6.53 -20.15
C ALA A 61 -14.69 -7.83 -19.61
N ASN A 62 -15.50 -8.69 -19.05
CA ASN A 62 -15.07 -9.94 -18.41
C ASN A 62 -15.40 -11.12 -19.29
N PHE A 63 -14.50 -12.11 -19.32
CA PHE A 63 -14.67 -13.35 -20.04
C PHE A 63 -14.29 -14.54 -19.14
N ILE A 64 -15.03 -15.64 -19.25
CA ILE A 64 -14.70 -16.93 -18.64
C ILE A 64 -14.38 -17.90 -19.77
N GLY A 65 -13.10 -18.18 -20.00
CA GLY A 65 -12.66 -18.82 -21.23
C GLY A 65 -12.89 -17.91 -22.43
N SER A 66 -13.70 -18.36 -23.40
CA SER A 66 -14.14 -17.56 -24.56
C SER A 66 -15.46 -16.84 -24.36
N ASP A 67 -16.20 -17.14 -23.31
CA ASP A 67 -17.56 -16.68 -23.11
C ASP A 67 -17.58 -15.31 -22.43
N PHE A 68 -18.36 -14.38 -22.99
CA PHE A 68 -18.56 -13.06 -22.42
C PHE A 68 -19.39 -13.15 -21.14
N ASP A 69 -18.83 -12.70 -20.00
CA ASP A 69 -19.44 -12.78 -18.67
C ASP A 69 -20.08 -11.45 -18.21
N GLY A 70 -19.82 -10.37 -18.95
CA GLY A 70 -20.45 -9.09 -18.69
C GLY A 70 -19.53 -7.88 -18.86
N MET A 71 -20.14 -6.70 -18.76
CA MET A 71 -19.45 -5.41 -18.87
C MET A 71 -19.94 -4.45 -17.79
N ASN A 72 -19.01 -3.68 -17.21
CA ASN A 72 -19.36 -2.63 -16.24
C ASN A 72 -18.41 -1.43 -16.33
N PHE A 73 -18.88 -0.29 -15.82
CA PHE A 73 -18.05 0.86 -15.50
C PHE A 73 -17.73 0.83 -14.01
N LYS A 74 -16.47 1.11 -13.65
CA LYS A 74 -16.00 1.07 -12.27
C LYS A 74 -15.18 2.30 -11.94
N LEU A 75 -15.43 2.86 -10.76
CA LEU A 75 -14.61 3.91 -10.17
C LEU A 75 -13.61 3.25 -9.22
N ASN A 76 -12.42 2.98 -9.72
CA ASN A 76 -11.42 2.19 -8.99
C ASN A 76 -10.74 2.99 -7.88
N ARG A 77 -10.59 4.30 -8.07
CA ARG A 77 -9.96 5.19 -7.10
C ARG A 77 -10.48 6.61 -7.20
N VAL A 78 -10.84 7.15 -6.06
CA VAL A 78 -11.07 8.59 -5.85
C VAL A 78 -10.32 8.95 -4.57
N ARG A 79 -9.28 9.78 -4.68
CA ARG A 79 -8.36 10.01 -3.56
C ARG A 79 -7.95 11.48 -3.50
N LEU A 80 -7.94 12.02 -2.29
CA LEU A 80 -7.34 13.32 -1.98
C LEU A 80 -6.09 13.11 -1.15
N GLU A 81 -5.01 13.77 -1.52
CA GLU A 81 -3.75 13.77 -0.79
C GLU A 81 -3.31 15.22 -0.55
N ILE A 82 -2.93 15.52 0.67
CA ILE A 82 -2.42 16.84 1.09
C ILE A 82 -1.16 16.59 1.89
N LYS A 83 -0.06 17.24 1.49
CA LYS A 83 1.21 17.16 2.20
C LYS A 83 1.89 18.52 2.21
N GLY A 84 2.72 18.76 3.22
CA GLY A 84 3.43 20.02 3.31
C GLY A 84 4.25 20.16 4.58
N ASN A 85 4.75 21.38 4.81
CA ASN A 85 5.55 21.71 5.98
C ASN A 85 4.81 22.69 6.87
N VAL A 86 4.81 22.42 8.18
CA VAL A 86 4.38 23.38 9.20
C VAL A 86 5.53 24.34 9.47
N TRP A 87 6.75 23.82 9.63
CA TRP A 87 8.01 24.56 9.66
C TRP A 87 9.18 23.65 9.24
N LYS A 88 10.39 24.17 9.18
CA LYS A 88 11.59 23.51 8.67
C LYS A 88 11.78 22.05 9.08
N ASN A 89 11.40 21.69 10.31
CA ASN A 89 11.65 20.36 10.88
C ASN A 89 10.36 19.55 11.11
N LEU A 90 9.20 20.07 10.76
CA LEU A 90 7.91 19.38 10.92
C LEU A 90 7.12 19.44 9.62
N SER A 91 6.89 18.28 9.04
CA SER A 91 6.01 18.09 7.88
C SER A 91 4.79 17.25 8.24
N TYR A 92 3.77 17.32 7.42
CA TYR A 92 2.54 16.54 7.56
C TYR A 92 2.15 15.88 6.26
N HIS A 93 1.39 14.79 6.36
CA HIS A 93 0.84 14.09 5.23
C HIS A 93 -0.56 13.57 5.59
N TYR A 94 -1.53 13.93 4.79
CA TYR A 94 -2.91 13.47 4.87
C TYR A 94 -3.30 12.84 3.54
N ARG A 95 -3.96 11.67 3.57
CA ARG A 95 -4.47 11.00 2.37
C ARG A 95 -5.74 10.24 2.67
N GLN A 96 -6.79 10.51 1.91
CA GLN A 96 -8.08 9.86 2.04
C GLN A 96 -8.59 9.33 0.70
N SER A 97 -9.10 8.11 0.72
CA SER A 97 -9.81 7.46 -0.39
C SER A 97 -11.32 7.56 -0.16
N PHE A 98 -12.04 8.11 -1.14
CA PHE A 98 -13.50 8.29 -1.04
C PHE A 98 -14.31 7.07 -1.47
N ASN A 99 -13.67 6.08 -2.06
CA ASN A 99 -14.30 4.83 -2.51
C ASN A 99 -14.05 3.65 -1.56
N LYS A 100 -13.68 3.91 -0.31
CA LYS A 100 -13.54 2.92 0.75
C LYS A 100 -14.60 3.12 1.82
N TYR A 101 -15.02 2.02 2.45
CA TYR A 101 -15.92 2.05 3.59
C TYR A 101 -15.31 2.78 4.77
N SER A 102 -16.16 3.43 5.55
CA SER A 102 -15.82 3.96 6.88
C SER A 102 -16.14 2.90 7.91
N ASP A 103 -15.12 2.44 8.62
CA ASP A 103 -15.31 1.60 9.81
C ASP A 103 -15.03 2.44 11.06
N PRO A 104 -16.05 2.76 11.86
CA PRO A 104 -15.89 3.56 13.06
C PRO A 104 -15.30 2.79 14.25
N TYR A 105 -15.14 1.46 14.16
CA TYR A 105 -14.68 0.59 15.25
C TYR A 105 -13.26 0.05 15.08
N SER A 106 -12.45 0.69 14.25
CA SER A 106 -11.04 0.29 14.09
C SER A 106 -10.22 0.57 15.36
N LEU A 107 -9.12 -0.17 15.58
CA LEU A 107 -8.24 0.00 16.74
C LEU A 107 -7.67 1.42 16.86
N ASP A 108 -7.44 2.10 15.76
CA ASP A 108 -6.93 3.46 15.73
C ASP A 108 -8.06 4.51 15.80
N ASN A 109 -9.32 4.06 15.95
CA ASN A 109 -10.52 4.89 15.96
C ASN A 109 -10.65 5.79 14.70
N LEU A 110 -10.08 5.36 13.58
CA LEU A 110 -10.08 6.07 12.30
C LEU A 110 -10.78 5.25 11.23
N SER A 111 -11.46 5.93 10.33
CA SER A 111 -12.06 5.31 9.15
C SER A 111 -11.01 4.61 8.28
N SER A 112 -11.36 3.45 7.71
CA SER A 112 -10.53 2.76 6.71
C SER A 112 -10.34 3.58 5.43
N SER A 113 -11.21 4.56 5.18
CA SER A 113 -11.07 5.53 4.08
C SER A 113 -9.89 6.49 4.31
N LEU A 114 -9.52 6.78 5.56
CA LEU A 114 -8.35 7.56 5.91
C LEU A 114 -7.12 6.67 5.81
N GLU A 115 -6.34 6.83 4.76
CA GLU A 115 -5.16 6.01 4.51
C GLU A 115 -3.94 6.52 5.28
N LEU A 116 -3.65 7.81 5.19
CA LEU A 116 -2.50 8.43 5.84
C LEU A 116 -2.93 9.67 6.64
N ALA A 117 -2.44 9.78 7.86
CA ALA A 117 -2.57 10.94 8.72
C ALA A 117 -1.42 10.96 9.70
N TYR A 118 -0.29 11.53 9.30
CA TYR A 118 0.90 11.53 10.13
C TYR A 118 1.68 12.83 10.03
N VAL A 119 2.55 13.04 11.01
CA VAL A 119 3.56 14.08 11.02
C VAL A 119 4.94 13.45 11.01
N ASN A 120 5.88 14.12 10.33
CA ASN A 120 7.30 13.80 10.38
C ASN A 120 8.01 14.89 11.15
N LEU A 121 8.72 14.51 12.21
CA LEU A 121 9.56 15.37 13.02
C LEU A 121 11.03 15.06 12.74
N LYS A 122 11.74 15.98 12.10
CA LYS A 122 13.19 15.92 11.90
C LYS A 122 13.89 16.42 13.17
N VAL A 123 14.48 15.51 13.95
CA VAL A 123 15.19 15.85 15.18
C VAL A 123 16.65 16.20 14.89
N HIS A 124 17.24 15.52 13.92
CA HIS A 124 18.61 15.71 13.45
C HIS A 124 18.66 15.51 11.95
N ASP A 125 19.73 15.97 11.29
CA ASP A 125 19.84 15.81 9.82
C ASP A 125 19.79 14.35 9.35
N LYS A 126 20.22 13.44 10.21
CA LYS A 126 20.23 12.00 9.95
C LYS A 126 19.12 11.22 10.64
N PHE A 127 18.31 11.86 11.50
CA PHE A 127 17.33 11.13 12.30
C PHE A 127 16.02 11.91 12.45
N GLY A 128 14.92 11.21 12.30
CA GLY A 128 13.58 11.75 12.49
C GLY A 128 12.56 10.70 12.90
N PHE A 129 11.39 11.17 13.30
CA PHE A 129 10.25 10.33 13.66
C PHE A 129 9.07 10.58 12.73
N THR A 130 8.33 9.52 12.44
CA THR A 130 7.00 9.58 11.82
C THR A 130 5.98 9.12 12.85
N ILE A 131 4.95 9.92 13.12
CA ILE A 131 3.95 9.64 14.16
C ILE A 131 2.56 9.82 13.56
N GLY A 132 1.69 8.81 13.71
CA GLY A 132 0.32 8.79 13.21
C GLY A 132 0.03 7.58 12.33
N LYS A 133 -1.06 7.67 11.54
CA LYS A 133 -1.44 6.60 10.61
C LYS A 133 -0.57 6.68 9.36
N GLN A 134 0.25 5.68 9.15
CA GLN A 134 1.34 5.64 8.18
C GLN A 134 1.40 4.31 7.43
N PHE A 135 2.21 4.22 6.40
CA PHE A 135 2.54 2.94 5.77
C PHE A 135 3.21 2.00 6.78
N VAL A 136 2.81 0.74 6.74
CA VAL A 136 3.60 -0.33 7.38
C VAL A 136 4.78 -0.63 6.46
N ASN A 137 6.01 -0.55 6.96
CA ASN A 137 7.22 -0.66 6.14
C ASN A 137 7.58 -2.11 5.82
N PHE A 138 6.67 -2.85 5.16
CA PHE A 138 6.90 -4.25 4.77
C PHE A 138 8.02 -4.46 3.76
N GLY A 139 8.58 -3.41 3.18
CA GLY A 139 9.56 -3.52 2.10
C GLY A 139 8.90 -3.82 0.75
N GLY A 140 9.73 -4.18 -0.24
CA GLY A 140 9.28 -4.38 -1.61
C GLY A 140 9.06 -3.07 -2.37
N TYR A 141 8.96 -3.18 -3.69
CA TYR A 141 8.69 -2.04 -4.55
C TYR A 141 7.19 -1.90 -4.84
N GLU A 142 6.51 -2.98 -5.22
CA GLU A 142 5.08 -2.95 -5.54
C GLU A 142 4.24 -2.37 -4.42
N TYR A 143 4.56 -2.73 -3.18
CA TYR A 143 3.88 -2.23 -2.00
C TYR A 143 4.10 -0.73 -1.76
N PHE A 144 5.29 -0.23 -2.07
CA PHE A 144 5.71 1.13 -1.76
C PHE A 144 5.46 2.14 -2.88
N VAL A 145 5.46 1.67 -4.13
CA VAL A 145 5.26 2.55 -5.29
C VAL A 145 3.89 3.23 -5.24
N ASN A 146 3.82 4.42 -5.81
CA ASN A 146 2.52 5.08 -5.95
C ASN A 146 1.57 4.15 -6.70
N SER A 147 0.45 3.84 -6.06
CA SER A 147 -0.56 2.92 -6.57
C SER A 147 -1.15 3.29 -7.94
N ILE A 148 -0.91 4.50 -8.44
CA ILE A 148 -1.23 4.91 -9.82
C ILE A 148 -0.41 4.09 -10.83
N LYS A 149 0.83 3.75 -10.47
CA LYS A 149 1.75 2.98 -11.34
C LYS A 149 1.47 1.48 -11.31
N VAL A 150 0.66 0.98 -10.38
CA VAL A 150 0.29 -0.43 -10.30
C VAL A 150 -1.10 -0.62 -10.89
N ARG A 151 -1.22 -1.39 -11.97
CA ARG A 151 -2.49 -1.63 -12.66
C ARG A 151 -3.39 -2.57 -11.87
N GLU A 152 -2.84 -3.69 -11.44
CA GLU A 152 -3.45 -4.62 -10.50
C GLU A 152 -2.36 -5.11 -9.55
N PHE A 153 -2.63 -5.09 -8.25
CA PHE A 153 -1.69 -5.58 -7.24
C PHE A 153 -1.62 -7.11 -7.25
N SER A 154 -0.50 -7.66 -6.78
CA SER A 154 -0.40 -9.06 -6.41
C SER A 154 -1.45 -9.40 -5.34
N GLU A 155 -1.85 -10.66 -5.27
CA GLU A 155 -2.83 -11.10 -4.28
C GLU A 155 -2.36 -10.83 -2.85
N PHE A 156 -1.08 -11.09 -2.58
CA PHE A 156 -0.50 -10.85 -1.28
C PHE A 156 -0.53 -9.36 -0.89
N ASN A 157 -0.15 -8.46 -1.78
CA ASN A 157 -0.19 -7.02 -1.51
C ASN A 157 -1.62 -6.48 -1.35
N ASN A 158 -2.61 -7.07 -2.03
CA ASN A 158 -4.02 -6.75 -1.83
C ASN A 158 -4.53 -7.16 -0.44
N LEU A 159 -3.92 -8.17 0.19
CA LEU A 159 -4.31 -8.70 1.48
C LEU A 159 -3.58 -8.04 2.66
N LEU A 160 -2.48 -7.33 2.42
CA LEU A 160 -1.74 -6.63 3.48
C LEU A 160 -2.53 -5.43 4.01
N THR A 161 -2.49 -5.26 5.33
CA THR A 161 -2.99 -4.04 5.97
C THR A 161 -1.96 -2.92 5.84
N CYS A 162 -2.11 -2.13 4.78
CA CYS A 162 -1.09 -1.18 4.34
C CYS A 162 -0.86 0.01 5.27
N TYR A 163 -1.89 0.44 6.02
CA TYR A 163 -1.87 1.70 6.78
C TYR A 163 -2.27 1.46 8.21
N GLN A 164 -1.36 1.77 9.15
CA GLN A 164 -1.57 1.56 10.56
C GLN A 164 -1.11 2.76 11.38
N ALA A 165 -1.80 3.01 12.49
CA ALA A 165 -1.38 4.01 13.45
C ALA A 165 -0.19 3.50 14.28
N GLY A 166 0.80 4.37 14.48
CA GLY A 166 1.99 4.07 15.25
C GLY A 166 3.09 5.09 15.12
N ILE A 167 4.31 4.66 15.38
CA ILE A 167 5.52 5.48 15.34
C ILE A 167 6.64 4.76 14.58
N SER A 168 7.41 5.54 13.82
CA SER A 168 8.64 5.09 13.16
C SER A 168 9.80 6.01 13.52
N GLY A 169 10.98 5.43 13.72
CA GLY A 169 12.25 6.15 13.76
C GLY A 169 13.00 5.88 12.45
N ASN A 170 13.33 6.94 11.71
CA ASN A 170 14.03 6.87 10.43
C ASN A 170 15.46 7.37 10.63
N TRP A 171 16.44 6.55 10.28
CA TRP A 171 17.85 6.86 10.41
C TRP A 171 18.56 6.80 9.08
N GLN A 172 18.95 7.98 8.57
CA GLN A 172 19.81 8.11 7.38
C GLN A 172 21.26 7.89 7.80
N ILE A 173 21.76 6.67 7.63
CA ILE A 173 23.15 6.29 7.96
C ILE A 173 24.12 7.13 7.14
N ASN A 174 23.89 7.13 5.81
CA ASN A 174 24.60 7.94 4.82
C ASN A 174 23.63 8.22 3.64
N PRO A 175 24.01 8.96 2.58
CA PRO A 175 23.11 9.26 1.45
C PRO A 175 22.50 8.05 0.75
N ASP A 176 23.15 6.88 0.85
CA ASP A 176 22.76 5.67 0.13
C ASP A 176 22.12 4.60 1.02
N HIS A 177 22.11 4.77 2.35
CA HIS A 177 21.57 3.79 3.28
C HIS A 177 20.67 4.43 4.32
N GLU A 178 19.47 3.90 4.42
CA GLU A 178 18.46 4.29 5.41
C GLU A 178 17.95 3.06 6.17
N LEU A 179 17.81 3.19 7.49
CA LEU A 179 17.13 2.23 8.35
C LEU A 179 15.88 2.86 8.94
N CYS A 180 14.80 2.11 8.95
CA CYS A 180 13.57 2.47 9.65
C CYS A 180 13.23 1.40 10.68
N PHE A 181 12.98 1.84 11.90
CA PHE A 181 12.42 1.03 12.98
C PHE A 181 10.99 1.49 13.23
N GLN A 182 10.03 0.59 13.12
CA GLN A 182 8.62 0.95 13.20
C GLN A 182 7.88 0.08 14.22
N ILE A 183 6.97 0.71 14.97
CA ILE A 183 6.00 0.06 15.84
C ILE A 183 4.63 0.61 15.46
N VAL A 184 3.74 -0.25 14.98
CA VAL A 184 2.38 0.12 14.58
C VAL A 184 1.38 -0.92 15.08
N ASN A 185 0.10 -0.61 15.04
CA ASN A 185 -0.95 -1.60 15.24
C ASN A 185 -0.80 -2.75 14.24
N ASN A 186 -1.01 -3.99 14.68
CA ASN A 186 -0.95 -5.16 13.80
C ASN A 186 -2.22 -5.37 12.96
N ARG A 187 -3.29 -4.63 13.26
CA ARG A 187 -4.60 -4.75 12.62
C ARG A 187 -5.38 -3.44 12.72
N SER A 188 -6.32 -3.23 11.81
CA SER A 188 -7.21 -2.07 11.82
C SER A 188 -8.60 -2.39 12.40
N GLY A 189 -9.08 -3.63 12.33
CA GLY A 189 -10.40 -4.04 12.77
C GLY A 189 -10.38 -4.90 14.03
N GLN A 190 -11.55 -5.38 14.44
CA GLN A 190 -11.71 -6.35 15.52
C GLN A 190 -11.38 -7.77 15.02
N ASP A 191 -11.18 -8.71 15.95
CA ASP A 191 -10.78 -10.08 15.60
C ASP A 191 -11.79 -10.80 14.70
N ASN A 192 -13.09 -10.57 14.84
CA ASN A 192 -14.12 -11.15 14.00
C ASN A 192 -14.10 -10.63 12.55
N GLU A 193 -13.54 -9.47 12.28
CA GLU A 193 -13.39 -8.91 10.94
C GLU A 193 -12.14 -9.45 10.25
N ILE A 194 -11.08 -9.68 11.03
CA ILE A 194 -9.79 -10.17 10.56
C ILE A 194 -9.82 -11.68 10.39
N TYR A 195 -10.51 -12.38 11.31
CA TYR A 195 -10.69 -13.82 11.29
C TYR A 195 -12.17 -14.14 11.02
N PRO A 196 -12.60 -14.11 9.76
CA PRO A 196 -14.04 -14.23 9.40
C PRO A 196 -14.66 -15.56 9.79
N THR A 197 -13.86 -16.56 10.09
CA THR A 197 -14.28 -17.88 10.63
C THR A 197 -14.10 -17.96 12.16
N GLY A 198 -13.82 -16.82 12.82
CA GLY A 198 -13.60 -16.73 14.26
C GLY A 198 -12.21 -17.22 14.70
N LEU A 199 -11.91 -16.99 15.96
CA LEU A 199 -10.68 -17.49 16.58
C LEU A 199 -10.84 -18.98 16.93
N PRO A 200 -9.77 -19.79 16.79
CA PRO A 200 -9.78 -21.18 17.26
C PRO A 200 -10.05 -21.26 18.76
N ASP A 201 -10.66 -22.37 19.21
CA ASP A 201 -10.93 -22.63 20.61
C ASP A 201 -9.70 -22.42 21.50
N ASN A 202 -9.93 -21.88 22.70
CA ASN A 202 -8.87 -21.53 23.68
C ASN A 202 -7.85 -20.49 23.18
N THR A 203 -8.13 -19.75 22.12
CA THR A 203 -7.31 -18.64 21.65
C THR A 203 -7.80 -17.34 22.31
N ARG A 204 -6.89 -16.58 22.92
CA ARG A 204 -7.20 -15.29 23.53
C ARG A 204 -6.64 -14.17 22.68
N GLU A 205 -7.40 -13.10 22.53
CA GLU A 205 -6.98 -11.89 21.82
C GLU A 205 -5.65 -11.34 22.36
N ALA A 206 -4.88 -10.74 21.48
CA ALA A 206 -3.65 -10.06 21.89
C ALA A 206 -3.98 -8.83 22.75
N LYS A 207 -3.31 -8.70 23.90
CA LYS A 207 -3.42 -7.50 24.73
C LYS A 207 -2.66 -6.31 24.13
N VAL A 208 -1.62 -6.60 23.33
CA VAL A 208 -0.75 -5.60 22.71
C VAL A 208 -0.57 -6.00 21.24
N PRO A 209 -1.59 -5.76 20.38
CA PRO A 209 -1.57 -6.20 18.97
C PRO A 209 -0.68 -5.27 18.13
N PHE A 210 0.61 -5.24 18.43
CA PHE A 210 1.58 -4.44 17.69
C PHE A 210 2.35 -5.28 16.69
N MET A 211 2.78 -4.58 15.64
CA MET A 211 3.75 -5.04 14.67
C MET A 211 5.03 -4.23 14.79
N TYR A 212 6.14 -4.92 14.87
CA TYR A 212 7.48 -4.38 14.89
C TYR A 212 8.14 -4.65 13.57
N THR A 213 8.68 -3.64 12.94
CA THR A 213 9.33 -3.74 11.63
C THR A 213 10.69 -3.08 11.66
N VAL A 214 11.66 -3.74 11.02
CA VAL A 214 12.92 -3.15 10.60
C VAL A 214 12.94 -3.16 9.08
N ASN A 215 13.12 -2.00 8.48
CA ASN A 215 13.23 -1.84 7.04
C ASN A 215 14.57 -1.18 6.73
N TRP A 216 15.26 -1.73 5.73
CA TRP A 216 16.50 -1.18 5.20
C TRP A 216 16.30 -0.85 3.73
N ASN A 217 16.53 0.43 3.39
CA ASN A 217 16.57 0.92 2.02
C ASN A 217 18.00 1.26 1.66
N SER A 218 18.41 0.87 0.46
CA SER A 218 19.76 1.20 -0.03
C SER A 218 19.76 1.47 -1.53
N TYR A 219 20.72 2.29 -1.94
CA TYR A 219 20.84 2.81 -3.29
C TYR A 219 22.27 2.62 -3.79
N TYR A 220 22.43 2.14 -5.02
CA TYR A 220 23.72 1.86 -5.64
C TYR A 220 23.75 2.40 -7.08
N PHE A 221 24.95 2.68 -7.59
CA PHE A 221 25.19 3.11 -8.97
C PHE A 221 24.34 4.34 -9.34
N ASP A 222 24.51 5.43 -8.62
CA ASP A 222 23.71 6.67 -8.80
C ASP A 222 22.19 6.41 -8.73
N ARG A 223 21.78 5.55 -7.78
CA ARG A 223 20.38 5.14 -7.55
C ARG A 223 19.75 4.29 -8.67
N ILE A 224 20.54 3.78 -9.60
CA ILE A 224 20.04 2.85 -10.63
C ILE A 224 19.52 1.57 -9.98
N LEU A 225 20.25 1.00 -9.01
CA LEU A 225 19.80 -0.14 -8.23
C LEU A 225 19.31 0.34 -6.85
N GLN A 226 18.08 -0.02 -6.51
CA GLN A 226 17.47 0.30 -5.22
C GLN A 226 17.02 -0.99 -4.55
N LEU A 227 17.39 -1.17 -3.28
CA LEU A 227 16.99 -2.32 -2.46
C LEU A 227 16.04 -1.85 -1.35
N ARG A 228 14.97 -2.61 -1.10
CA ARG A 228 13.98 -2.38 -0.06
C ARG A 228 13.69 -3.68 0.68
N TYR A 229 14.48 -3.93 1.72
CA TYR A 229 14.38 -5.16 2.51
C TYR A 229 13.73 -4.87 3.85
N ALA A 230 12.88 -5.79 4.29
CA ALA A 230 12.24 -5.65 5.58
C ALA A 230 12.04 -6.99 6.28
N ALA A 231 12.03 -6.93 7.61
CA ALA A 231 11.61 -8.01 8.48
C ALA A 231 10.63 -7.46 9.51
N SER A 232 9.49 -8.13 9.66
CA SER A 232 8.45 -7.71 10.60
C SER A 232 7.97 -8.88 11.44
N VAL A 233 7.57 -8.59 12.68
CA VAL A 233 6.88 -9.52 13.58
C VAL A 233 5.66 -8.83 14.18
N GLY A 234 4.49 -9.45 14.03
CA GLY A 234 3.23 -8.96 14.56
C GLY A 234 2.61 -9.93 15.55
N GLN A 235 2.11 -9.46 16.67
CA GLN A 235 1.37 -10.29 17.61
C GLN A 235 -0.09 -10.42 17.14
N GLN A 236 -0.50 -11.63 16.77
CA GLN A 236 -1.87 -11.94 16.31
C GLN A 236 -2.80 -12.23 17.50
N THR A 237 -2.35 -13.06 18.42
CA THR A 237 -3.04 -13.42 19.65
C THR A 237 -2.04 -13.51 20.79
N GLN A 238 -2.45 -13.84 22.02
CA GLN A 238 -1.53 -13.90 23.17
C GLN A 238 -0.33 -14.84 22.97
N LYS A 239 -0.48 -15.88 22.11
CA LYS A 239 0.56 -16.90 21.90
C LYS A 239 0.93 -17.11 20.42
N ARG A 240 0.36 -16.36 19.50
CA ARG A 240 0.60 -16.52 18.07
C ARG A 240 1.08 -15.24 17.42
N TYR A 241 1.99 -15.39 16.48
CA TYR A 241 2.67 -14.29 15.80
C TYR A 241 2.63 -14.49 14.30
N SER A 242 2.69 -13.38 13.56
CA SER A 242 2.97 -13.35 12.14
C SER A 242 4.38 -12.79 11.90
N TYR A 243 5.07 -13.35 10.92
CA TYR A 243 6.40 -12.94 10.50
C TYR A 243 6.36 -12.61 9.01
N TYR A 244 6.95 -11.50 8.62
CA TYR A 244 7.05 -11.04 7.24
C TYR A 244 8.50 -10.79 6.90
N PHE A 245 8.94 -11.28 5.74
CA PHE A 245 10.27 -11.04 5.19
C PHE A 245 10.10 -10.62 3.74
N THR A 246 10.70 -9.51 3.36
CA THR A 246 10.60 -8.97 2.01
C THR A 246 11.96 -8.58 1.49
N CYS A 247 12.24 -8.93 0.25
CA CYS A 247 13.39 -8.50 -0.53
C CYS A 247 12.90 -7.85 -1.81
N GLY A 248 12.91 -6.53 -1.88
CA GLY A 248 12.55 -5.76 -3.06
C GLY A 248 13.79 -5.21 -3.76
N ASN A 249 13.92 -5.49 -5.06
CA ASN A 249 15.04 -5.06 -5.89
C ASN A 249 14.50 -4.30 -7.09
N THR A 250 14.94 -3.07 -7.29
CA THR A 250 14.46 -2.20 -8.36
C THR A 250 15.64 -1.71 -9.17
N ILE A 251 15.52 -1.71 -10.48
CA ILE A 251 16.45 -1.05 -11.40
C ILE A 251 15.67 0.05 -12.13
N GLU A 252 16.18 1.27 -12.04
CA GLU A 252 15.64 2.43 -12.73
C GLU A 252 16.77 3.11 -13.53
N LYS A 253 16.69 3.05 -14.86
CA LYS A 253 17.70 3.64 -15.75
C LYS A 253 17.06 4.16 -17.02
N GLY A 254 17.04 5.48 -17.16
CA GLY A 254 16.47 6.13 -18.33
C GLY A 254 15.00 5.77 -18.54
N PRO A 255 14.61 5.15 -19.67
CA PRO A 255 13.24 4.78 -19.95
C PRO A 255 12.78 3.49 -19.26
N LEU A 256 13.68 2.74 -18.61
CA LEU A 256 13.43 1.45 -18.00
C LEU A 256 13.27 1.57 -16.48
N LEU A 257 12.16 1.04 -15.98
CA LEU A 257 11.98 0.69 -14.58
C LEU A 257 11.61 -0.80 -14.53
N THR A 258 12.30 -1.57 -13.70
CA THR A 258 11.97 -2.97 -13.45
C THR A 258 12.19 -3.30 -11.99
N TYR A 259 11.37 -4.20 -11.45
CA TYR A 259 11.57 -4.68 -10.10
C TYR A 259 11.33 -6.18 -9.95
N LEU A 260 11.93 -6.75 -8.93
CA LEU A 260 11.71 -8.10 -8.45
C LEU A 260 11.48 -8.04 -6.94
N ASP A 261 10.26 -8.37 -6.51
CA ASP A 261 9.89 -8.48 -5.11
C ASP A 261 9.72 -9.96 -4.74
N ILE A 262 10.33 -10.37 -3.64
CA ILE A 262 10.11 -11.66 -3.01
C ILE A 262 9.59 -11.41 -1.61
N MET A 263 8.37 -11.86 -1.34
CA MET A 263 7.69 -11.66 -0.07
C MET A 263 7.34 -13.02 0.55
N TYR A 264 7.83 -13.26 1.75
CA TYR A 264 7.57 -14.46 2.51
C TYR A 264 6.88 -14.13 3.82
N THR A 265 5.81 -14.86 4.13
CA THR A 265 5.05 -14.66 5.37
C THR A 265 4.77 -16.00 6.04
N ARG A 266 4.97 -16.03 7.34
CA ARG A 266 4.57 -17.15 8.19
C ARG A 266 3.64 -16.65 9.28
N GLN A 267 2.45 -17.23 9.38
CA GLN A 267 1.40 -16.76 10.27
C GLN A 267 0.98 -17.88 11.24
N GLY A 268 0.84 -17.52 12.51
CA GLY A 268 0.26 -18.41 13.52
C GLY A 268 -1.23 -18.67 13.27
N LEU A 269 -1.93 -17.64 12.75
CA LEU A 269 -3.33 -17.68 12.28
C LEU A 269 -3.40 -17.06 10.90
N ASP A 270 -4.21 -17.65 10.02
CA ASP A 270 -4.51 -17.13 8.70
C ASP A 270 -5.34 -15.83 8.79
N GLN A 271 -4.63 -14.72 8.91
CA GLN A 271 -5.21 -13.40 9.20
C GLN A 271 -6.17 -12.90 8.12
N HIS A 272 -5.98 -13.32 6.88
CA HIS A 272 -6.79 -12.87 5.74
C HIS A 272 -7.78 -13.90 5.22
N GLY A 273 -7.79 -15.09 5.84
CA GLY A 273 -8.71 -16.16 5.48
C GLY A 273 -8.43 -16.78 4.11
N VAL A 274 -7.22 -16.63 3.57
CA VAL A 274 -6.87 -17.13 2.22
C VAL A 274 -6.97 -18.65 2.15
N ILE A 275 -6.45 -19.34 3.15
CA ILE A 275 -6.53 -20.81 3.28
C ILE A 275 -7.80 -21.22 4.01
N SER A 276 -8.18 -20.45 5.04
CA SER A 276 -9.35 -20.76 5.88
C SER A 276 -10.67 -20.83 5.12
N ARG A 277 -10.79 -20.13 3.99
CA ARG A 277 -11.99 -20.10 3.15
C ARG A 277 -12.03 -21.19 2.08
N LEU A 278 -10.94 -21.94 1.86
CA LEU A 278 -10.88 -22.96 0.81
C LEU A 278 -11.66 -24.24 1.18
N PRO A 279 -11.51 -24.81 2.39
CA PRO A 279 -12.42 -25.87 2.84
C PRO A 279 -13.74 -25.24 3.33
N GLU A 280 -14.85 -25.96 3.17
CA GLU A 280 -16.15 -25.57 3.76
C GLU A 280 -16.15 -25.78 5.29
N THR A 281 -15.17 -25.22 5.97
CA THR A 281 -15.03 -25.31 7.43
C THR A 281 -15.18 -23.94 8.05
N ALA A 282 -15.96 -23.83 9.13
CA ALA A 282 -16.10 -22.61 9.89
C ALA A 282 -14.95 -22.41 10.90
N GLN A 283 -13.69 -22.66 10.48
CA GLN A 283 -12.51 -22.56 11.35
C GLN A 283 -11.39 -21.78 10.69
N THR A 284 -10.68 -20.99 11.47
CA THR A 284 -9.47 -20.29 11.01
C THR A 284 -8.29 -21.24 10.98
N ALA A 285 -7.65 -21.36 9.81
CA ALA A 285 -6.44 -22.14 9.65
C ALA A 285 -5.30 -21.57 10.50
N CYS A 286 -4.55 -22.47 11.12
CA CYS A 286 -3.34 -22.11 11.84
C CYS A 286 -2.10 -22.56 11.07
N ASN A 287 -0.95 -21.99 11.44
CA ASN A 287 0.35 -22.42 10.91
C ASN A 287 0.41 -22.29 9.38
N THR A 288 -0.01 -21.16 8.86
CA THR A 288 -0.01 -20.87 7.42
C THR A 288 1.28 -20.18 6.98
N GLU A 289 1.64 -20.39 5.73
CA GLU A 289 2.83 -19.81 5.11
C GLU A 289 2.49 -19.38 3.69
N TYR A 290 2.93 -18.18 3.31
CA TYR A 290 2.70 -17.59 2.01
C TYR A 290 4.04 -17.15 1.39
N LEU A 291 4.17 -17.35 0.09
CA LEU A 291 5.28 -16.85 -0.71
C LEU A 291 4.73 -16.16 -1.94
N SER A 292 5.20 -14.96 -2.20
CA SER A 292 4.92 -14.22 -3.43
C SER A 292 6.23 -13.83 -4.11
N VAL A 293 6.31 -14.07 -5.41
CA VAL A 293 7.40 -13.62 -6.28
C VAL A 293 6.76 -12.77 -7.35
N ILE A 294 7.15 -11.52 -7.42
CA ILE A 294 6.55 -10.50 -8.29
C ILE A 294 7.65 -9.87 -9.12
N ALA A 295 7.51 -9.89 -10.43
CA ALA A 295 8.44 -9.26 -11.37
C ALA A 295 7.67 -8.31 -12.28
N ASP A 296 8.28 -7.17 -12.59
CA ASP A 296 7.69 -6.10 -13.37
C ASP A 296 8.73 -5.46 -14.29
N VAL A 297 8.27 -5.05 -15.48
CA VAL A 297 9.02 -4.26 -16.44
C VAL A 297 8.13 -3.15 -16.95
N ASP A 298 8.53 -1.92 -16.73
CA ASP A 298 7.91 -0.69 -17.19
C ASP A 298 8.91 0.02 -18.13
N TYR A 299 8.59 0.12 -19.41
CA TYR A 299 9.50 0.64 -20.41
C TYR A 299 8.85 1.72 -21.28
N ARG A 300 9.39 2.94 -21.17
CA ARG A 300 8.97 4.09 -21.98
C ARG A 300 9.55 3.99 -23.39
N ILE A 301 8.83 3.32 -24.28
CA ILE A 301 9.24 3.10 -25.69
C ILE A 301 9.39 4.43 -26.44
N HIS A 302 8.50 5.38 -26.18
CA HIS A 302 8.44 6.70 -26.79
C HIS A 302 7.88 7.71 -25.77
N PRO A 303 8.16 9.02 -25.85
CA PRO A 303 7.61 10.00 -24.90
C PRO A 303 6.08 9.93 -24.66
N ARG A 304 5.32 9.40 -25.64
CA ARG A 304 3.87 9.19 -25.54
C ARG A 304 3.45 7.74 -25.35
N TRP A 305 4.36 6.77 -25.38
CA TRP A 305 4.01 5.37 -25.29
C TRP A 305 4.83 4.63 -24.27
N ASN A 306 4.17 3.86 -23.46
CA ASN A 306 4.76 3.03 -22.42
C ASN A 306 4.28 1.59 -22.54
N LEU A 307 5.19 0.64 -22.37
CA LEU A 307 4.88 -0.78 -22.25
C LEU A 307 5.08 -1.19 -20.81
N TYR A 308 4.08 -1.84 -20.27
CA TYR A 308 4.08 -2.39 -18.90
C TYR A 308 3.82 -3.89 -18.96
N VAL A 309 4.65 -4.67 -18.32
CA VAL A 309 4.50 -6.13 -18.19
C VAL A 309 4.80 -6.53 -16.76
N LYS A 310 3.91 -7.31 -16.15
CA LYS A 310 4.08 -7.79 -14.79
C LYS A 310 3.66 -9.24 -14.68
N GLY A 311 4.38 -10.02 -13.87
CA GLY A 311 4.04 -11.36 -13.46
C GLY A 311 4.11 -11.52 -11.96
N ALA A 312 3.19 -12.30 -11.39
CA ALA A 312 3.22 -12.70 -10.00
C ALA A 312 2.95 -14.20 -9.89
N TYR A 313 3.73 -14.88 -9.04
CA TYR A 313 3.50 -16.28 -8.65
C TYR A 313 3.38 -16.34 -7.13
N GLU A 314 2.29 -16.91 -6.63
CA GLU A 314 1.95 -16.86 -5.23
C GLU A 314 1.49 -18.22 -4.72
N THR A 315 1.89 -18.56 -3.50
CA THR A 315 1.54 -19.85 -2.88
C THR A 315 1.02 -19.66 -1.46
N GLY A 316 0.10 -20.53 -1.06
CA GLY A 316 -0.38 -20.64 0.32
C GLY A 316 -0.36 -22.09 0.78
N LYS A 317 0.28 -22.37 1.91
CA LYS A 317 0.39 -23.71 2.48
C LYS A 317 0.21 -23.72 3.99
N VAL A 318 -0.19 -24.85 4.53
CA VAL A 318 -0.16 -25.16 5.95
C VAL A 318 1.13 -25.92 6.25
N TYR A 319 2.03 -25.34 7.04
CA TYR A 319 3.33 -25.96 7.34
C TYR A 319 3.28 -26.98 8.49
N LYS A 320 2.24 -26.91 9.33
CA LYS A 320 1.97 -27.86 10.41
C LYS A 320 0.46 -28.06 10.53
N ALA A 321 0.01 -29.32 10.46
CA ALA A 321 -1.40 -29.68 10.55
C ALA A 321 -2.07 -29.12 11.82
N ASN A 322 -3.34 -28.69 11.69
CA ASN A 322 -4.15 -28.21 12.80
C ASN A 322 -5.66 -28.40 12.48
N GLY A 323 -6.38 -29.05 13.36
CA GLY A 323 -7.79 -29.33 13.15
C GLY A 323 -8.06 -29.96 11.77
N PRO A 324 -8.97 -29.39 10.97
CA PRO A 324 -9.32 -29.91 9.66
C PRO A 324 -8.25 -29.63 8.58
N PHE A 325 -7.24 -28.81 8.90
CA PHE A 325 -6.21 -28.43 7.94
C PHE A 325 -5.00 -29.37 8.02
N ALA A 326 -4.84 -30.23 7.02
CA ALA A 326 -3.67 -31.08 6.88
C ALA A 326 -2.44 -30.24 6.48
N LYS A 327 -1.23 -30.74 6.77
CA LYS A 327 -0.01 -30.13 6.24
C LYS A 327 0.04 -30.30 4.73
N GLY A 328 0.25 -29.23 3.99
CA GLY A 328 0.33 -29.29 2.52
C GLY A 328 0.12 -27.94 1.85
N MET A 329 0.15 -27.98 0.52
CA MET A 329 -0.16 -26.85 -0.35
C MET A 329 -1.68 -26.76 -0.51
N TYR A 330 -2.22 -25.56 -0.28
CA TYR A 330 -3.66 -25.27 -0.40
C TYR A 330 -3.97 -24.38 -1.58
N ARG A 331 -3.01 -23.53 -1.98
CA ARG A 331 -3.22 -22.57 -3.05
C ARG A 331 -1.94 -22.35 -3.83
N ARG A 332 -2.07 -22.29 -5.14
CA ARG A 332 -1.08 -21.76 -6.06
C ARG A 332 -1.80 -20.83 -7.00
N SER A 333 -1.33 -19.61 -7.14
CA SER A 333 -1.88 -18.64 -8.08
C SER A 333 -0.78 -18.01 -8.90
N TRP A 334 -1.12 -17.63 -10.10
CA TRP A 334 -0.29 -16.79 -10.93
C TRP A 334 -1.13 -15.70 -11.60
N ASN A 335 -0.50 -14.59 -11.85
CA ASN A 335 -1.08 -13.43 -12.49
C ASN A 335 -0.09 -12.92 -13.53
N ALA A 336 -0.55 -12.66 -14.73
CA ALA A 336 0.24 -12.03 -15.78
C ALA A 336 -0.53 -10.85 -16.33
N GLN A 337 0.12 -9.71 -16.43
CA GLN A 337 -0.44 -8.46 -16.89
C GLN A 337 0.42 -7.90 -18.00
N SER A 338 -0.20 -7.33 -19.03
CA SER A 338 0.49 -6.49 -20.00
C SER A 338 -0.38 -5.29 -20.34
N SER A 339 0.24 -4.13 -20.46
CA SER A 339 -0.46 -2.89 -20.75
C SER A 339 0.33 -2.05 -21.76
N LEU A 340 -0.40 -1.52 -22.74
CA LEU A 340 0.10 -0.46 -23.60
C LEU A 340 -0.57 0.85 -23.20
N GLU A 341 0.24 1.85 -22.86
CA GLU A 341 -0.20 3.12 -22.31
C GLU A 341 0.09 4.26 -23.27
N PHE A 342 -0.87 5.13 -23.47
CA PHE A 342 -0.75 6.31 -24.32
C PHE A 342 -0.91 7.59 -23.49
N PHE A 343 0.04 8.50 -23.58
CA PHE A 343 0.05 9.81 -22.96
C PHE A 343 -0.32 10.89 -23.99
N PRO A 344 -1.60 11.31 -24.04
CA PRO A 344 -2.06 12.28 -25.05
C PRO A 344 -1.44 13.66 -24.86
N ILE A 345 -1.19 14.05 -23.62
CA ILE A 345 -0.64 15.35 -23.25
C ILE A 345 0.79 15.17 -22.74
N LYS A 346 1.71 15.92 -23.36
CA LYS A 346 3.13 15.92 -22.97
C LYS A 346 3.31 16.54 -21.59
N ASN A 347 4.14 15.92 -20.74
CA ASN A 347 4.41 16.34 -19.36
C ASN A 347 3.17 16.38 -18.46
N SER A 348 2.19 15.52 -18.73
CA SER A 348 1.01 15.30 -17.91
C SER A 348 0.98 13.85 -17.43
N ASP A 349 0.41 13.63 -16.22
CA ASP A 349 0.14 12.29 -15.69
C ASP A 349 -1.15 11.67 -16.27
N LEU A 350 -1.80 12.38 -17.22
CA LEU A 350 -2.93 11.83 -17.94
C LEU A 350 -2.46 10.74 -18.92
N PHE A 351 -2.98 9.54 -18.78
CA PHE A 351 -2.77 8.48 -19.74
C PHE A 351 -4.00 7.60 -19.91
N ILE A 352 -4.08 6.99 -21.10
CA ILE A 352 -5.09 6.00 -21.48
C ILE A 352 -4.34 4.71 -21.71
N PHE A 353 -4.88 3.57 -21.28
CA PHE A 353 -4.21 2.31 -21.49
C PHE A 353 -5.17 1.16 -21.81
N LEU A 354 -4.64 0.18 -22.52
CA LEU A 354 -5.24 -1.12 -22.71
C LEU A 354 -4.50 -2.12 -21.85
N LEU A 355 -5.22 -2.79 -20.94
CA LEU A 355 -4.67 -3.81 -20.04
C LEU A 355 -5.22 -5.18 -20.41
N TYR A 356 -4.32 -6.13 -20.62
CA TYR A 356 -4.63 -7.55 -20.64
C TYR A 356 -4.19 -8.17 -19.31
N LEU A 357 -5.11 -8.84 -18.64
CA LEU A 357 -4.89 -9.54 -17.39
C LEU A 357 -5.29 -11.01 -17.54
N ASN A 358 -4.40 -11.91 -17.18
CA ASN A 358 -4.66 -13.34 -17.09
C ASN A 358 -4.24 -13.87 -15.73
N SER A 359 -5.14 -14.56 -15.05
CA SER A 359 -4.87 -15.16 -13.75
C SER A 359 -5.43 -16.57 -13.66
N ALA A 360 -4.74 -17.42 -12.93
CA ALA A 360 -5.23 -18.75 -12.58
C ALA A 360 -4.90 -19.07 -11.11
N THR A 361 -5.82 -19.79 -10.48
CA THR A 361 -5.65 -20.31 -9.12
C THR A 361 -5.91 -21.81 -9.18
N LEU A 362 -5.00 -22.60 -8.56
CA LEU A 362 -5.05 -24.06 -8.44
C LEU A 362 -5.09 -24.43 -6.96
#